data_febbfb4b7bcca2b384066df0c80c662d
#
_entry.id   febbfb4b7bcca2b384066df0c80c662d
#
_cell.length_a   1.000
_cell.length_b   1.000
_cell.length_c   1.000
_cell.angle_alpha   90.00
_cell.angle_beta   90.00
_cell.angle_gamma   90.00
#
_symmetry.space_group_name_H-M   'P 1'
#
loop_
_entity.id
_entity.type
_entity.pdbx_description
1 polymer ?
#
loop_
_entity_poly.entity_id
_entity_poly.type
_entity_poly.pdbx_seq_one_letter_code
_entity_poly.pdbx_strand_id
1 'polypeptide(L)' 'MREERERVQAALAHLPESHAVVVELALVQGRPYAEISELLGIPVGTVKSRVFHALRKLREQLGEGPRS' A
#
# COMPACT_ATOMS: atom_id res chain seq x y z
N MET A 1 1.86 -3.59 18.05
CA MET A 1 0.93 -4.25 18.91
C MET A 1 -0.26 -4.77 18.17
N ARG A 2 -1.05 -5.57 18.87
CA ARG A 2 -2.17 -6.23 18.21
C ARG A 2 -3.19 -5.24 17.67
N GLU A 3 -3.53 -4.22 18.45
CA GLU A 3 -4.52 -3.25 18.01
C GLU A 3 -4.05 -2.48 16.79
N GLU A 4 -2.78 -2.11 16.78
CA GLU A 4 -2.24 -1.38 15.64
C GLU A 4 -2.23 -2.25 14.41
N ARG A 5 -1.87 -3.52 14.58
CA ARG A 5 -1.87 -4.45 13.45
C ARG A 5 -3.27 -4.62 12.88
N GLU A 6 -4.24 -4.73 13.77
CA GLU A 6 -5.63 -4.88 13.30
C GLU A 6 -6.12 -3.63 12.59
N ARG A 7 -5.71 -2.45 13.06
CA ARG A 7 -6.09 -1.22 12.39
C ARG A 7 -5.50 -1.15 10.99
N VAL A 8 -4.24 -1.53 10.85
CA VAL A 8 -3.59 -1.54 9.55
C VAL A 8 -4.26 -2.55 8.63
N GLN A 9 -4.55 -3.73 9.16
CA GLN A 9 -5.23 -4.75 8.36
C GLN A 9 -6.59 -4.25 7.88
N ALA A 10 -7.33 -3.59 8.75
CA ALA A 10 -8.63 -3.06 8.38
C ALA A 10 -8.49 -1.98 7.31
N ALA A 11 -7.48 -1.12 7.45
CA ALA A 11 -7.27 -0.07 6.47
C ALA A 11 -6.90 -0.66 5.11
N LEU A 12 -6.06 -1.70 5.12
CA LEU A 12 -5.68 -2.37 3.88
C LEU A 12 -6.89 -2.98 3.19
N ALA A 13 -7.83 -3.49 3.97
CA ALA A 13 -9.01 -4.13 3.41
C ALA A 13 -9.89 -3.13 2.68
N HIS A 14 -9.75 -1.83 2.95
CA HIS A 14 -10.53 -0.80 2.29
C HIS A 14 -9.89 -0.29 1.01
N LEU A 15 -8.68 -0.75 0.69
CA LEU A 15 -8.01 -0.33 -0.52
C LEU A 15 -8.54 -1.12 -1.71
N PRO A 16 -8.53 -0.51 -2.90
CA PRO A 16 -8.75 -1.30 -4.11
C PRO A 16 -7.72 -2.41 -4.17
N GLU A 17 -8.11 -3.52 -4.77
CA GLU A 17 -7.23 -4.68 -4.81
C GLU A 17 -5.88 -4.36 -5.44
N SER A 18 -5.90 -3.57 -6.51
CA SER A 18 -4.65 -3.23 -7.20
C SER A 18 -3.70 -2.46 -6.30
N HIS A 19 -4.23 -1.66 -5.39
CA HIS A 19 -3.39 -0.93 -4.44
C HIS A 19 -2.94 -1.82 -3.29
N ALA A 20 -3.83 -2.67 -2.81
CA ALA A 20 -3.51 -3.55 -1.69
C ALA A 20 -2.38 -4.51 -2.05
N VAL A 21 -2.37 -4.99 -3.29
CA VAL A 21 -1.34 -5.93 -3.73
C VAL A 21 0.04 -5.28 -3.70
N VAL A 22 0.16 -4.05 -4.23
CA VAL A 22 1.48 -3.42 -4.25
C VAL A 22 1.94 -3.05 -2.85
N VAL A 23 1.01 -2.69 -1.96
CA VAL A 23 1.38 -2.42 -0.57
C VAL A 23 1.91 -3.68 0.08
N GLU A 24 1.21 -4.79 -0.12
CA GLU A 24 1.66 -6.05 0.44
C GLU A 24 3.06 -6.41 -0.04
N LEU A 25 3.28 -6.32 -1.35
CA LEU A 25 4.57 -6.73 -1.91
C LEU A 25 5.68 -5.76 -1.53
N ALA A 26 5.40 -4.47 -1.55
CA ALA A 26 6.44 -3.47 -1.34
C ALA A 26 6.73 -3.21 0.12
N LEU A 27 5.69 -3.06 0.93
CA LEU A 27 5.87 -2.60 2.29
C LEU A 27 5.88 -3.73 3.30
N VAL A 28 5.08 -4.77 3.08
CA VAL A 28 5.06 -5.89 4.00
C VAL A 28 6.18 -6.87 3.67
N GLN A 29 6.32 -7.24 2.40
CA GLN A 29 7.34 -8.21 2.00
C GLN A 29 8.67 -7.55 1.64
N GLY A 30 8.69 -6.24 1.45
CA GLY A 30 9.93 -5.53 1.19
C GLY A 30 10.54 -5.80 -0.17
N ARG A 31 9.73 -6.14 -1.16
CA ARG A 31 10.24 -6.42 -2.49
C ARG A 31 10.58 -5.15 -3.24
N PRO A 32 11.65 -5.14 -4.03
CA PRO A 32 11.97 -3.97 -4.86
C PRO A 32 10.88 -3.73 -5.90
N TYR A 33 10.69 -2.47 -6.26
CA TYR A 33 9.68 -2.12 -7.24
C TYR A 33 9.89 -2.81 -8.58
N ALA A 34 11.16 -2.98 -8.98
CA ALA A 34 11.45 -3.65 -10.23
C ALA A 34 10.94 -5.09 -10.21
N GLU A 35 11.09 -5.75 -9.08
CA GLU A 35 10.61 -7.12 -8.95
C GLU A 35 9.08 -7.16 -8.97
N ILE A 36 8.45 -6.20 -8.31
CA ILE A 36 7.00 -6.13 -8.31
C ILE A 36 6.48 -5.88 -9.71
N SER A 37 7.17 -5.02 -10.45
CA SER A 37 6.84 -4.75 -11.83
C SER A 37 6.80 -6.05 -12.65
N GLU A 38 7.80 -6.89 -12.47
CA GLU A 38 7.86 -8.16 -13.18
C GLU A 38 6.77 -9.12 -12.72
N LEU A 39 6.56 -9.18 -11.41
CA LEU A 39 5.56 -10.08 -10.86
C LEU A 39 4.16 -9.77 -11.36
N LEU A 40 3.84 -8.49 -11.42
CA LEU A 40 2.49 -8.07 -11.77
C LEU A 40 2.33 -7.74 -13.24
N GLY A 41 3.42 -7.69 -14.00
CA GLY A 41 3.35 -7.37 -15.42
C GLY A 41 2.94 -5.94 -15.68
N ILE A 42 3.37 -5.00 -14.84
CA ILE A 42 3.05 -3.59 -15.01
C ILE A 42 4.33 -2.77 -14.95
N PRO A 43 4.31 -1.56 -15.53
CA PRO A 43 5.51 -0.72 -15.50
C PRO A 43 5.90 -0.33 -14.08
N VAL A 44 7.19 -0.12 -13.86
CA VAL A 44 7.70 0.30 -12.55
C VAL A 44 7.04 1.60 -12.11
N GLY A 45 6.84 2.53 -13.04
CA GLY A 45 6.17 3.78 -12.70
C GLY A 45 4.78 3.57 -12.15
N THR A 46 4.08 2.56 -12.68
CA THR A 46 2.75 2.22 -12.18
C THR A 46 2.84 1.65 -10.77
N VAL A 47 3.86 0.83 -10.49
CA VAL A 47 4.06 0.33 -9.15
C VAL A 47 4.24 1.49 -8.17
N LYS A 48 5.12 2.43 -8.52
CA LYS A 48 5.37 3.59 -7.66
C LYS A 48 4.11 4.40 -7.43
N SER A 49 3.37 4.64 -8.50
CA SER A 49 2.15 5.43 -8.42
C SER A 49 1.13 4.76 -7.51
N ARG A 50 0.96 3.46 -7.65
CA ARG A 50 0.00 2.74 -6.84
C ARG A 50 0.40 2.71 -5.36
N VAL A 51 1.70 2.55 -5.08
CA VAL A 51 2.18 2.60 -3.70
C VAL A 51 1.91 3.98 -3.12
N PHE A 52 2.21 5.02 -3.88
CA PHE A 52 2.01 6.38 -3.41
C PHE A 52 0.54 6.64 -3.07
N HIS A 53 -0.35 6.28 -3.98
CA HIS A 53 -1.78 6.50 -3.75
C HIS A 53 -2.30 5.63 -2.61
N ALA A 54 -1.79 4.41 -2.51
CA ALA A 54 -2.20 3.53 -1.42
C ALA A 54 -1.79 4.10 -0.07
N LEU A 55 -0.59 4.65 0.01
CA LEU A 55 -0.13 5.26 1.26
C LEU A 55 -0.98 6.45 1.65
N ARG A 56 -1.38 7.25 0.68
CA ARG A 56 -2.27 8.37 0.97
C ARG A 56 -3.59 7.87 1.55
N LYS A 57 -4.15 6.86 0.94
CA LYS A 57 -5.42 6.31 1.43
C LYS A 57 -5.25 5.74 2.83
N LEU A 58 -4.16 5.05 3.07
CA LEU A 58 -3.91 4.48 4.38
C LEU A 58 -3.79 5.56 5.44
N ARG A 59 -3.08 6.64 5.12
CA ARG A 59 -2.97 7.74 6.06
C ARG A 59 -4.33 8.33 6.40
N GLU A 60 -5.15 8.50 5.39
CA GLU A 60 -6.48 9.04 5.62
C GLU A 60 -7.30 8.12 6.51
N GLN A 61 -7.22 6.82 6.25
CA GLN A 61 -7.99 5.85 7.02
C GLN A 61 -7.51 5.75 8.46
N LEU A 62 -6.22 5.90 8.65
CA LEU A 62 -5.64 5.80 9.99
C LEU A 62 -5.64 7.12 10.73
N GLY A 63 -6.14 8.19 10.09
CA GLY A 63 -6.21 9.49 10.73
C GLY A 63 -4.89 10.19 10.85
N GLU A 64 -3.92 9.84 10.00
CA GLU A 64 -2.59 10.44 10.04
C GLU A 64 -2.35 11.38 8.89
N GLY A 65 -3.39 11.72 8.17
CA GLY A 65 -3.24 12.67 7.09
C GLY A 65 -2.93 14.05 7.60
N PRO A 66 -2.64 14.96 6.67
CA PRO A 66 -2.38 16.34 7.08
C PRO A 66 -3.56 16.89 7.82
N ARG A 67 -3.26 17.57 8.88
CA ARG A 67 -4.28 18.21 9.67
C ARG A 67 -4.44 19.64 9.21
N SER A 68 -5.61 20.00 8.93
CA SER A 68 -5.84 21.38 8.50
C SER A 68 -6.18 22.26 9.66
#